data_cb4ed8d1aa9650381c84b4b125b56110
#
_entry.id   cb4ed8d1aa9650381c84b4b125b56110
#
_cell.length_a   1.000
_cell.length_b   1.000
_cell.length_c   1.000
_cell.angle_alpha   90.00
_cell.angle_beta   90.00
_cell.angle_gamma   90.00
#
_symmetry.space_group_name_H-M   'P 1'
#
loop_
_entity.id
_entity.type
_entity.pdbx_description
1 polymer ?
#
loop_
_entity_poly.entity_id
_entity_poly.type
_entity_poly.pdbx_seq_one_letter_code
_entity_poly.pdbx_strand_id
1 'polypeptide(L)'
;MLNQVSLFTENNEGGLFKITTILAKADINIYTMLANDSAEFGIVRLIVDKAETAIDVLKAEGYQCRQDKVIAVEMNDTPGYLDGILSAIHGANIDISYLYISFNRDNVKPVVVFKTNEPETATFLIGRGYKLLETF
;
A
#
# COMPACT_ATOMS: atom_id res chain seq x y z
N MET A 1 11.47 1.41 1.47
CA MET A 1 10.15 0.76 1.33
C MET A 1 9.16 1.33 2.33
N LEU A 2 7.90 1.34 1.98
CA LEU A 2 6.85 1.85 2.86
C LEU A 2 6.27 0.74 3.72
N ASN A 3 5.79 1.12 4.91
CA ASN A 3 5.04 0.23 5.77
C ASN A 3 3.55 0.36 5.45
N GLN A 4 2.94 -0.74 5.09
CA GLN A 4 1.52 -0.82 4.81
C GLN A 4 0.83 -1.62 5.90
N VAL A 5 -0.31 -1.14 6.37
CA VAL A 5 -1.16 -1.90 7.28
C VAL A 5 -2.15 -2.70 6.43
N SER A 6 -2.11 -4.01 6.58
CA SER A 6 -3.06 -4.91 5.92
C SER A 6 -3.93 -5.54 6.98
N LEU A 7 -5.24 -5.43 6.82
CA LEU A 7 -6.17 -6.00 7.78
C LEU A 7 -7.27 -6.80 7.09
N PHE A 8 -7.76 -7.80 7.81
CA PHE A 8 -8.88 -8.62 7.38
C PHE A 8 -10.13 -8.20 8.15
N THR A 9 -11.22 -8.07 7.43
CA THR A 9 -12.49 -7.70 8.02
C THR A 9 -13.60 -8.53 7.40
N GLU A 10 -14.66 -8.77 8.17
CA GLU A 10 -15.86 -9.37 7.63
C GLU A 10 -16.53 -8.37 6.68
N ASN A 11 -17.04 -8.89 5.56
CA ASN A 11 -17.74 -8.06 4.58
C ASN A 11 -19.17 -7.79 5.07
N ASN A 12 -19.31 -6.81 5.97
CA ASN A 12 -20.60 -6.39 6.51
C ASN A 12 -20.80 -4.89 6.38
N GLU A 13 -22.03 -4.47 6.53
CA GLU A 13 -22.40 -3.07 6.45
C GLU A 13 -21.69 -2.26 7.54
N GLY A 14 -21.13 -1.11 7.16
CA GLY A 14 -20.45 -0.21 8.08
C GLY A 14 -19.03 -0.64 8.47
N GLY A 15 -18.50 -1.72 7.89
CA GLY A 15 -17.17 -2.22 8.22
C GLY A 15 -16.06 -1.20 7.99
N LEU A 16 -16.08 -0.51 6.85
CA LEU A 16 -15.07 0.50 6.53
C LEU A 16 -15.22 1.73 7.43
N PHE A 17 -16.44 2.15 7.70
CA PHE A 17 -16.70 3.28 8.60
C PHE A 17 -16.16 3.02 10.01
N LYS A 18 -16.32 1.81 10.52
CA LYS A 18 -15.78 1.44 11.83
C LYS A 18 -14.26 1.57 11.85
N ILE A 19 -13.58 1.09 10.81
CA ILE A 19 -12.12 1.18 10.69
C ILE A 19 -11.67 2.64 10.69
N THR A 20 -12.28 3.47 9.85
CA THR A 20 -11.89 4.88 9.75
C THR A 20 -12.18 5.64 11.05
N THR A 21 -13.24 5.29 11.77
CA THR A 21 -13.57 5.88 13.07
C THR A 21 -12.50 5.55 14.11
N ILE A 22 -12.03 4.30 14.16
CA ILE A 22 -10.96 3.89 15.08
C ILE A 22 -9.70 4.71 14.81
N LEU A 23 -9.31 4.84 13.55
CA LEU A 23 -8.11 5.57 13.16
C LEU A 23 -8.24 7.07 13.44
N ALA A 24 -9.40 7.65 13.17
CA ALA A 24 -9.67 9.07 13.43
C ALA A 24 -9.56 9.40 14.93
N LYS A 25 -10.10 8.55 15.78
CA LYS A 25 -10.02 8.73 17.24
C LYS A 25 -8.59 8.62 17.76
N ALA A 26 -7.73 7.90 17.07
CA ALA A 26 -6.32 7.78 17.41
C ALA A 26 -5.44 8.86 16.75
N ASP A 27 -6.05 9.83 16.08
CA ASP A 27 -5.35 10.92 15.37
C ASP A 27 -4.39 10.39 14.30
N ILE A 28 -4.82 9.38 13.56
CA ILE A 28 -4.06 8.77 12.49
C ILE A 28 -4.60 9.25 11.14
N ASN A 29 -3.72 9.79 10.31
CA ASN A 29 -4.06 10.25 8.97
C ASN A 29 -3.89 9.13 7.96
N ILE A 30 -4.93 8.91 7.16
CA ILE A 30 -4.91 7.90 6.10
C ILE A 30 -4.42 8.55 4.80
N TYR A 31 -3.28 8.07 4.29
CA TYR A 31 -2.76 8.53 3.00
C TYR A 31 -3.36 7.77 1.84
N THR A 32 -3.51 6.47 1.99
CA THR A 32 -4.03 5.59 0.95
C THR A 32 -4.85 4.49 1.59
N MET A 33 -5.98 4.19 0.98
CA MET A 33 -6.86 3.12 1.42
C MET A 33 -7.35 2.34 0.21
N LEU A 34 -7.17 1.04 0.24
CA LEU A 34 -7.69 0.12 -0.77
C LEU A 34 -8.45 -0.98 -0.06
N ALA A 35 -9.71 -1.13 -0.42
CA ALA A 35 -10.57 -2.17 0.15
C ALA A 35 -11.00 -3.12 -0.95
N ASN A 36 -10.68 -4.38 -0.77
CA ASN A 36 -11.09 -5.48 -1.65
C ASN A 36 -11.96 -6.44 -0.86
N ASP A 37 -13.05 -6.90 -1.44
CA ASP A 37 -13.85 -7.91 -0.80
C ASP A 37 -13.81 -9.23 -1.56
N SER A 38 -13.99 -10.30 -0.79
CA SER A 38 -14.34 -11.60 -1.31
C SER A 38 -15.77 -11.94 -0.83
N ALA A 39 -16.25 -13.14 -1.11
CA ALA A 39 -17.61 -13.53 -0.69
C ALA A 39 -17.82 -13.46 0.83
N GLU A 40 -16.78 -13.68 1.62
CA GLU A 40 -16.88 -13.82 3.08
C GLU A 40 -16.13 -12.76 3.85
N PHE A 41 -15.00 -12.26 3.35
CA PHE A 41 -14.21 -11.21 3.98
C PHE A 41 -13.63 -10.22 3.00
N GLY A 42 -13.34 -9.04 3.53
CA GLY A 42 -12.57 -8.04 2.82
C GLY A 42 -11.12 -7.99 3.30
N ILE A 43 -10.27 -7.49 2.44
CA ILE A 43 -8.93 -7.11 2.78
C ILE A 43 -8.84 -5.60 2.63
N VAL A 44 -8.38 -4.92 3.68
CA VAL A 44 -8.18 -3.47 3.64
C VAL A 44 -6.69 -3.21 3.76
N ARG A 45 -6.15 -2.45 2.81
CA ARG A 45 -4.76 -2.05 2.79
C ARG A 45 -4.68 -0.55 3.01
N LEU A 46 -3.87 -0.13 3.98
CA LEU A 46 -3.79 1.26 4.41
C LEU A 46 -2.33 1.70 4.43
N ILE A 47 -2.07 2.91 3.92
CA ILE A 47 -0.84 3.61 4.22
C ILE A 47 -1.21 4.83 5.04
N VAL A 48 -0.64 4.91 6.24
CA VAL A 48 -0.98 5.91 7.24
C VAL A 48 0.29 6.58 7.76
N ASP A 49 0.13 7.69 8.47
CA ASP A 49 1.27 8.41 9.04
C ASP A 49 1.90 7.71 10.24
N LYS A 50 1.16 6.87 10.94
CA LYS A 50 1.61 6.18 12.17
C LYS A 50 1.24 4.71 12.10
N ALA A 51 1.97 3.93 11.31
CA ALA A 51 1.62 2.53 11.03
C ALA A 51 1.58 1.66 12.28
N GLU A 52 2.57 1.79 13.17
CA GLU A 52 2.60 0.97 14.40
C GLU A 52 1.43 1.27 15.33
N THR A 53 1.11 2.55 15.51
CA THR A 53 -0.05 2.96 16.31
C THR A 53 -1.35 2.47 15.69
N ALA A 54 -1.47 2.53 14.37
CA ALA A 54 -2.63 2.02 13.66
C ALA A 54 -2.84 0.53 13.93
N ILE A 55 -1.79 -0.25 13.84
CA ILE A 55 -1.86 -1.69 14.12
C ILE A 55 -2.29 -1.94 15.55
N ASP A 56 -1.72 -1.22 16.50
CA ASP A 56 -2.05 -1.39 17.93
C ASP A 56 -3.52 -1.10 18.21
N VAL A 57 -4.06 0.02 17.71
CA VAL A 57 -5.46 0.38 17.98
C VAL A 57 -6.43 -0.53 17.23
N LEU A 58 -6.08 -1.00 16.03
CA LEU A 58 -6.93 -1.93 15.31
C LEU A 58 -6.94 -3.31 15.96
N LYS A 59 -5.82 -3.81 16.43
CA LYS A 59 -5.75 -5.07 17.17
C LYS A 59 -6.54 -4.98 18.48
N ALA A 60 -6.46 -3.86 19.18
CA ALA A 60 -7.22 -3.65 20.41
C ALA A 60 -8.73 -3.73 20.17
N GLU A 61 -9.21 -3.41 18.98
CA GLU A 61 -10.61 -3.53 18.58
C GLU A 61 -10.97 -4.89 17.98
N GLY A 62 -10.04 -5.84 18.01
CA GLY A 62 -10.29 -7.21 17.56
C GLY A 62 -9.96 -7.51 16.10
N TYR A 63 -9.37 -6.58 15.37
CA TYR A 63 -9.00 -6.82 13.98
C TYR A 63 -7.71 -7.64 13.88
N GLN A 64 -7.68 -8.57 12.92
CA GLN A 64 -6.44 -9.20 12.51
C GLN A 64 -5.76 -8.29 11.51
N CYS A 65 -4.58 -7.79 11.86
CA CYS A 65 -3.82 -6.93 10.98
C CYS A 65 -2.33 -7.19 11.12
N ARG A 66 -1.61 -6.84 10.06
CA ARG A 66 -0.16 -6.96 10.01
C ARG A 66 0.44 -5.79 9.26
N GLN A 67 1.74 -5.60 9.45
CA GLN A 67 2.53 -4.66 8.68
C GLN A 67 3.19 -5.38 7.53
N ASP A 68 2.98 -4.89 6.32
CA ASP A 68 3.67 -5.35 5.12
C ASP A 68 4.61 -4.29 4.60
N LYS A 69 5.78 -4.69 4.12
CA LYS A 69 6.68 -3.81 3.39
C LYS A 69 6.25 -3.78 1.93
N VAL A 70 6.03 -2.60 1.40
CA VAL A 70 5.64 -2.42 0.00
C VAL A 70 6.59 -1.45 -0.69
N ILE A 71 6.68 -1.56 -2.01
CA ILE A 71 7.49 -0.67 -2.84
C ILE A 71 6.57 0.35 -3.46
N ALA A 72 6.96 1.61 -3.39
CA ALA A 72 6.22 2.73 -3.97
C ALA A 72 7.13 3.46 -4.95
N VAL A 73 6.74 3.48 -6.22
CA VAL A 73 7.52 4.10 -7.30
C VAL A 73 6.77 5.30 -7.84
N GLU A 74 7.39 6.48 -7.77
CA GLU A 74 6.84 7.68 -8.37
C GLU A 74 6.90 7.57 -9.90
N MET A 75 5.82 7.96 -10.56
CA MET A 75 5.70 7.84 -12.01
C MET A 75 5.50 9.22 -12.64
N ASN A 76 5.98 9.35 -13.90
CA ASN A 76 5.49 10.42 -14.76
C ASN A 76 4.09 10.04 -15.24
N ASP A 77 3.19 11.01 -15.25
CA ASP A 77 1.82 10.78 -15.67
C ASP A 77 1.72 10.82 -17.21
N THR A 78 2.29 9.79 -17.83
CA THR A 78 2.36 9.65 -19.28
C THR A 78 2.02 8.24 -19.71
N PRO A 79 1.44 8.06 -20.92
CA PRO A 79 1.18 6.72 -21.44
C PRO A 79 2.47 5.88 -21.49
N GLY A 80 2.38 4.64 -21.04
CA GLY A 80 3.48 3.69 -21.11
C GLY A 80 4.45 3.70 -19.94
N TYR A 81 4.34 4.66 -19.01
CA TYR A 81 5.30 4.71 -17.89
C TYR A 81 5.16 3.49 -16.98
N LEU A 82 3.94 3.15 -16.58
CA LEU A 82 3.70 1.93 -15.78
C LEU A 82 4.10 0.68 -16.54
N ASP A 83 3.81 0.61 -17.82
CA ASP A 83 4.22 -0.52 -18.66
C ASP A 83 5.74 -0.70 -18.64
N GLY A 84 6.49 0.39 -18.69
CA GLY A 84 7.96 0.34 -18.59
C GLY A 84 8.44 -0.25 -17.27
N ILE A 85 7.84 0.14 -16.16
CA ILE A 85 8.16 -0.41 -14.83
C ILE A 85 7.86 -1.91 -14.81
N LEU A 86 6.68 -2.31 -15.25
CA LEU A 86 6.27 -3.71 -15.23
C LEU A 86 7.10 -4.56 -16.20
N SER A 87 7.52 -4.01 -17.32
CA SER A 87 8.42 -4.68 -18.26
C SER A 87 9.79 -4.96 -17.60
N ALA A 88 10.33 -3.99 -16.88
CA ALA A 88 11.58 -4.18 -16.14
C ALA A 88 11.45 -5.27 -15.08
N ILE A 89 10.38 -5.26 -14.33
CA ILE A 89 10.09 -6.25 -13.28
C ILE A 89 9.92 -7.64 -13.89
N HIS A 90 9.18 -7.75 -14.99
CA HIS A 90 8.98 -9.00 -15.71
C HIS A 90 10.31 -9.56 -16.24
N GLY A 91 11.14 -8.69 -16.82
CA GLY A 91 12.45 -9.09 -17.35
C GLY A 91 13.41 -9.59 -16.27
N ALA A 92 13.22 -9.17 -15.03
CA ALA A 92 13.99 -9.64 -13.87
C ALA A 92 13.39 -10.88 -13.20
N ASN A 93 12.32 -11.45 -13.74
CA ASN A 93 11.59 -12.59 -13.18
C ASN A 93 11.08 -12.34 -11.75
N ILE A 94 10.61 -11.13 -11.50
CA ILE A 94 10.05 -10.75 -10.20
C ILE A 94 8.53 -10.86 -10.26
N ASP A 95 7.95 -11.59 -9.31
CA ASP A 95 6.50 -11.72 -9.20
C ASP A 95 5.92 -10.63 -8.31
N ILE A 96 4.79 -10.07 -8.75
CA ILE A 96 4.03 -9.09 -7.98
C ILE A 96 2.80 -9.79 -7.40
N SER A 97 2.65 -9.68 -6.08
CA SER A 97 1.50 -10.25 -5.37
C SER A 97 0.23 -9.42 -5.59
N TYR A 98 0.37 -8.10 -5.55
CA TYR A 98 -0.71 -7.15 -5.82
C TYR A 98 -0.12 -5.76 -6.10
N LEU A 99 -0.94 -4.92 -6.72
CA LEU A 99 -0.53 -3.59 -7.15
C LEU A 99 -1.72 -2.65 -7.08
N TYR A 100 -1.47 -1.41 -6.67
CA TYR A 100 -2.46 -0.34 -6.79
C TYR A 100 -1.75 0.99 -7.04
N ILE A 101 -2.51 1.99 -7.48
CA ILE A 101 -1.97 3.31 -7.79
C ILE A 101 -2.52 4.32 -6.80
N SER A 102 -1.63 5.14 -6.27
CA SER A 102 -1.92 6.25 -5.39
C SER A 102 -1.27 7.51 -5.96
N PHE A 103 -0.99 8.49 -5.13
CA PHE A 103 -0.31 9.71 -5.57
C PHE A 103 0.62 10.22 -4.47
N ASN A 104 1.66 10.94 -4.90
CA ASN A 104 2.57 11.63 -3.98
C ASN A 104 1.90 12.93 -3.53
N ARG A 105 1.76 13.11 -2.22
CA ARG A 105 1.08 14.27 -1.65
C ARG A 105 1.79 15.59 -1.92
N ASP A 106 3.11 15.56 -2.07
CA ASP A 106 3.90 16.78 -2.26
C ASP A 106 3.79 17.35 -3.67
N ASN A 107 3.74 16.49 -4.69
CA ASN A 107 3.77 16.91 -6.10
C ASN A 107 2.61 16.39 -6.94
N VAL A 108 1.71 15.61 -6.34
CA VAL A 108 0.51 15.02 -6.98
C VAL A 108 0.84 14.05 -8.12
N LYS A 109 2.09 13.65 -8.27
CA LYS A 109 2.45 12.63 -9.27
C LYS A 109 1.86 11.27 -8.89
N PRO A 110 1.47 10.45 -9.86
CA PRO A 110 1.02 9.10 -9.56
C PRO A 110 2.15 8.25 -8.98
N VAL A 111 1.77 7.34 -8.10
CA VAL A 111 2.69 6.42 -7.44
C VAL A 111 2.12 5.02 -7.57
N VAL A 112 2.89 4.10 -8.13
CA VAL A 112 2.51 2.69 -8.10
C VAL A 112 3.04 2.05 -6.83
N VAL A 113 2.16 1.38 -6.09
CA VAL A 113 2.49 0.66 -4.86
C VAL A 113 2.30 -0.83 -5.14
N PHE A 114 3.29 -1.63 -4.82
CA PHE A 114 3.16 -3.07 -5.04
C PHE A 114 3.93 -3.89 -4.01
N LYS A 115 3.51 -5.12 -3.87
CA LYS A 115 4.12 -6.10 -2.97
C LYS A 115 4.81 -7.17 -3.79
N THR A 116 6.03 -7.50 -3.40
CA THR A 116 6.79 -8.61 -3.93
C THR A 116 7.52 -9.34 -2.82
N ASN A 117 7.82 -10.61 -3.02
CA ASN A 117 8.62 -11.41 -2.09
C ASN A 117 10.12 -11.39 -2.42
N GLU A 118 10.51 -10.71 -3.50
CA GLU A 118 11.91 -10.61 -3.90
C GLU A 118 12.57 -9.42 -3.19
N PRO A 119 13.49 -9.68 -2.24
CA PRO A 119 14.01 -8.60 -1.38
C PRO A 119 14.87 -7.57 -2.12
N GLU A 120 15.47 -7.92 -3.23
CA GLU A 120 16.35 -7.03 -4.01
C GLU A 120 15.62 -6.13 -5.00
N THR A 121 14.29 -6.19 -5.07
CA THR A 121 13.51 -5.46 -6.07
C THR A 121 13.70 -3.94 -5.96
N ALA A 122 13.73 -3.40 -4.74
CA ALA A 122 13.94 -1.97 -4.54
C ALA A 122 15.28 -1.52 -5.09
N THR A 123 16.35 -2.24 -4.78
CA THR A 123 17.70 -1.93 -5.29
C THR A 123 17.75 -2.04 -6.81
N PHE A 124 17.10 -3.04 -7.38
CA PHE A 124 17.03 -3.22 -8.83
C PHE A 124 16.37 -2.01 -9.50
N LEU A 125 15.24 -1.55 -8.99
CA LEU A 125 14.52 -0.41 -9.57
C LEU A 125 15.29 0.90 -9.41
N ILE A 126 15.90 1.13 -8.26
CA ILE A 126 16.76 2.31 -8.04
C ILE A 126 17.92 2.31 -9.05
N GLY A 127 18.53 1.17 -9.26
CA GLY A 127 19.62 1.01 -10.24
C GLY A 127 19.21 1.30 -11.68
N ARG A 128 17.92 1.20 -11.99
CA ARG A 128 17.37 1.53 -13.31
C ARG A 128 16.86 2.98 -13.40
N GLY A 129 17.09 3.78 -12.36
CA GLY A 129 16.76 5.20 -12.38
C GLY A 129 15.36 5.56 -11.88
N TYR A 130 14.61 4.59 -11.34
CA TYR A 130 13.29 4.89 -10.79
C TYR A 130 13.39 5.52 -9.41
N LYS A 131 12.45 6.43 -9.13
CA LYS A 131 12.38 7.10 -7.84
C LYS A 131 11.42 6.35 -6.92
N LEU A 132 11.96 5.79 -5.84
CA LEU A 132 11.18 5.11 -4.82
C LEU A 132 10.90 6.05 -3.66
N LEU A 133 9.68 5.96 -3.11
CA LEU A 133 9.28 6.76 -1.97
C LEU A 133 9.53 5.97 -0.68
N GLU A 134 10.05 6.66 0.34
CA GLU A 134 10.20 6.12 1.69
C GLU A 134 9.05 6.57 2.60
N THR A 135 8.35 7.63 2.22
CA THR A 135 7.16 8.16 2.90
C THR A 135 6.21 8.76 1.87
N PHE A 136 4.96 8.90 2.25
CA PHE A 136 3.99 9.66 1.48
C PHE A 136 3.93 11.11 1.92
#